data_5fb22eb933955c54d556addbdfe49f70
#
_entry.id   5fb22eb933955c54d556addbdfe49f70
#
_cell.length_a   1.000
_cell.length_b   1.000
_cell.length_c   1.000
_cell.angle_alpha   90.00
_cell.angle_beta   90.00
_cell.angle_gamma   90.00
#
_symmetry.space_group_name_H-M   'P 1'
#
loop_
_entity.id
_entity.type
_entity.pdbx_description
1 polymer ?
#
loop_
_entity_poly.entity_id
_entity_poly.type
_entity_poly.pdbx_seq_one_letter_code
_entity_poly.pdbx_strand_id
1 'polypeptide(L)'
;YGLTYEFTITMYTKTSSFADDSRIVMPISWGDGTGDEIPRIYFQPIPNVYNITLNIYKGNHTFPGPAKYIISVEDPNRNFGVLNIPNSVNVPMFVETELLINPFLGYNSSVVLLNPPIDQGCTGKMFIHNPAAYDPDGDSLSYRLVICKGAGGYNIPGYVFPLTTDYFLID
;
A
#
# COMPACT_ATOMS: atom_id res chain seq x y z
N TYR A 1 -7.71 -19.73 18.47
CA TYR A 1 -7.30 -18.72 17.51
C TYR A 1 -7.52 -19.25 16.11
N GLY A 2 -7.82 -18.37 15.16
CA GLY A 2 -8.06 -18.77 13.78
C GLY A 2 -6.85 -18.51 12.88
N LEU A 3 -6.82 -19.20 11.75
CA LEU A 3 -5.80 -19.03 10.71
C LEU A 3 -6.33 -18.26 9.49
N THR A 4 -7.61 -17.87 9.52
CA THR A 4 -8.25 -17.13 8.43
C THR A 4 -8.26 -15.65 8.72
N TYR A 5 -7.72 -14.87 7.78
CA TYR A 5 -7.64 -13.42 7.83
C TYR A 5 -8.33 -12.80 6.64
N GLU A 6 -8.94 -11.66 6.86
CA GLU A 6 -9.52 -10.83 5.82
C GLU A 6 -8.50 -9.76 5.42
N PHE A 7 -8.32 -9.59 4.11
CA PHE A 7 -7.42 -8.60 3.54
C PHE A 7 -8.20 -7.58 2.73
N THR A 8 -7.89 -6.33 2.95
CA THR A 8 -8.43 -5.21 2.18
C THR A 8 -7.28 -4.44 1.54
N ILE A 9 -7.32 -4.27 0.22
CA ILE A 9 -6.40 -3.41 -0.52
C ILE A 9 -7.16 -2.15 -0.92
N THR A 10 -6.71 -1.02 -0.41
CA THR A 10 -7.22 0.30 -0.81
C THR A 10 -6.25 0.93 -1.80
N MET A 11 -6.73 1.21 -3.00
CA MET A 11 -5.92 1.73 -4.09
C MET A 11 -6.51 3.01 -4.65
N TYR A 12 -5.66 4.01 -4.84
CA TYR A 12 -6.01 5.28 -5.47
C TYR A 12 -5.40 5.35 -6.86
N THR A 13 -6.25 5.49 -7.86
CA THR A 13 -5.84 5.46 -9.26
C THR A 13 -6.26 6.74 -9.97
N LYS A 14 -5.61 7.03 -11.11
CA LYS A 14 -5.98 8.16 -11.93
C LYS A 14 -7.22 7.80 -12.74
N THR A 15 -8.34 8.50 -12.52
CA THR A 15 -9.63 8.24 -13.20
C THR A 15 -9.53 8.24 -14.72
N SER A 16 -8.64 9.05 -15.29
CA SER A 16 -8.42 9.11 -16.74
C SER A 16 -7.51 7.99 -17.29
N SER A 17 -7.10 7.03 -16.46
CA SER A 17 -6.24 5.92 -16.86
C SER A 17 -7.08 4.75 -17.34
N PHE A 18 -6.85 4.27 -18.58
CA PHE A 18 -7.51 3.06 -19.09
C PHE A 18 -7.25 1.81 -18.26
N ALA A 19 -6.12 1.75 -17.53
CA ALA A 19 -5.81 0.64 -16.66
C ALA A 19 -6.71 0.57 -15.41
N ASP A 20 -7.37 1.67 -15.08
CA ASP A 20 -8.25 1.77 -13.90
C ASP A 20 -9.53 0.96 -14.08
N ASP A 21 -10.23 1.15 -15.21
CA ASP A 21 -11.51 0.49 -15.47
C ASP A 21 -11.39 -1.03 -15.61
N SER A 22 -10.34 -1.50 -16.24
CA SER A 22 -10.15 -2.91 -16.59
C SER A 22 -9.72 -3.79 -15.40
N ARG A 23 -9.26 -3.20 -14.30
CA ARG A 23 -8.72 -3.94 -13.15
C ARG A 23 -9.80 -4.37 -12.17
N ILE A 24 -10.56 -5.39 -12.53
CA ILE A 24 -11.64 -5.95 -11.71
C ILE A 24 -11.15 -6.92 -10.63
N VAL A 25 -9.90 -7.38 -10.73
CA VAL A 25 -9.23 -8.23 -9.73
C VAL A 25 -7.83 -7.70 -9.43
N MET A 26 -7.28 -8.06 -8.29
CA MET A 26 -5.93 -7.72 -7.86
C MET A 26 -5.17 -9.00 -7.49
N PRO A 27 -4.05 -9.29 -8.15
CA PRO A 27 -3.22 -10.41 -7.77
C PRO A 27 -2.55 -10.14 -6.42
N ILE A 28 -2.57 -11.14 -5.55
CA ILE A 28 -1.96 -11.10 -4.23
C ILE A 28 -1.16 -12.37 -3.98
N SER A 29 0.00 -12.24 -3.37
CA SER A 29 0.80 -13.34 -2.86
C SER A 29 0.64 -13.40 -1.35
N TRP A 30 0.32 -14.56 -0.81
CA TRP A 30 0.05 -14.75 0.62
C TRP A 30 1.32 -14.98 1.46
N GLY A 31 2.47 -15.19 0.79
CA GLY A 31 3.73 -15.44 1.49
C GLY A 31 3.89 -16.86 2.06
N ASP A 32 2.93 -17.73 1.82
CA ASP A 32 2.98 -19.18 2.15
C ASP A 32 3.26 -20.06 0.94
N GLY A 33 3.63 -19.47 -0.17
CA GLY A 33 3.85 -20.13 -1.46
C GLY A 33 2.60 -20.14 -2.34
N THR A 34 1.48 -19.61 -1.88
CA THR A 34 0.23 -19.50 -2.66
C THR A 34 -0.10 -18.03 -2.99
N GLY A 35 -1.02 -17.84 -3.90
CA GLY A 35 -1.54 -16.53 -4.29
C GLY A 35 -2.91 -16.65 -4.92
N ASP A 36 -3.63 -15.56 -4.98
CA ASP A 36 -4.97 -15.46 -5.54
C ASP A 36 -5.16 -14.17 -6.34
N GLU A 37 -6.29 -14.07 -7.01
CA GLU A 37 -6.83 -12.83 -7.57
C GLU A 37 -8.05 -12.41 -6.76
N ILE A 38 -7.92 -11.35 -5.96
CA ILE A 38 -9.02 -10.86 -5.13
C ILE A 38 -9.88 -9.84 -5.89
N PRO A 39 -11.22 -9.94 -5.79
CA PRO A 39 -12.12 -9.10 -6.55
C PRO A 39 -12.16 -7.66 -6.06
N ARG A 40 -12.39 -6.72 -6.99
CA ARG A 40 -12.74 -5.34 -6.69
C ARG A 40 -14.19 -5.27 -6.22
N ILE A 41 -14.41 -4.79 -5.00
CA ILE A 41 -15.72 -4.65 -4.39
C ILE A 41 -16.25 -3.22 -4.40
N TYR A 42 -15.37 -2.24 -4.64
CA TYR A 42 -15.73 -0.82 -4.71
C TYR A 42 -14.90 -0.10 -5.76
N PHE A 43 -15.55 0.77 -6.51
CA PHE A 43 -14.94 1.57 -7.57
C PHE A 43 -15.74 2.87 -7.74
N GLN A 44 -15.21 3.99 -7.26
CA GLN A 44 -15.85 5.29 -7.39
C GLN A 44 -14.82 6.44 -7.45
N PRO A 45 -15.04 7.44 -8.29
CA PRO A 45 -14.30 8.70 -8.21
C PRO A 45 -14.49 9.34 -6.82
N ILE A 46 -13.44 9.91 -6.27
CA ILE A 46 -13.52 10.60 -4.98
C ILE A 46 -14.17 11.96 -5.19
N PRO A 47 -15.28 12.28 -4.49
CA PRO A 47 -15.94 13.57 -4.59
C PRO A 47 -14.99 14.73 -4.26
N ASN A 48 -15.03 15.79 -5.06
CA ASN A 48 -14.22 17.01 -4.90
C ASN A 48 -12.69 16.81 -4.99
N VAL A 49 -12.23 15.62 -5.40
CA VAL A 49 -10.83 15.36 -5.71
C VAL A 49 -10.69 15.14 -7.22
N TYR A 50 -9.90 16.00 -7.87
CA TYR A 50 -9.75 15.94 -9.32
C TYR A 50 -9.01 14.68 -9.76
N ASN A 51 -9.64 13.91 -10.66
CA ASN A 51 -9.05 12.81 -11.41
C ASN A 51 -8.48 11.65 -10.55
N ILE A 52 -9.11 11.37 -9.40
CA ILE A 52 -8.75 10.24 -8.54
C ILE A 52 -9.96 9.34 -8.30
N THR A 53 -9.76 8.04 -8.49
CA THR A 53 -10.72 6.98 -8.22
C THR A 53 -10.24 6.14 -7.04
N LEU A 54 -11.14 5.85 -6.12
CA LEU A 54 -10.93 4.90 -5.03
C LEU A 54 -11.35 3.51 -5.49
N ASN A 55 -10.45 2.57 -5.35
CA ASN A 55 -10.67 1.15 -5.58
C ASN A 55 -10.48 0.38 -4.28
N ILE A 56 -11.38 -0.54 -3.96
CA ILE A 56 -11.22 -1.45 -2.83
C ILE A 56 -11.34 -2.89 -3.32
N TYR A 57 -10.34 -3.68 -3.01
CA TYR A 57 -10.32 -5.12 -3.24
C TYR A 57 -10.37 -5.83 -1.89
N LYS A 58 -11.09 -6.93 -1.82
CA LYS A 58 -11.28 -7.65 -0.56
C LYS A 58 -11.28 -9.15 -0.77
N GLY A 59 -10.56 -9.86 0.09
CA GLY A 59 -10.48 -11.31 0.06
C GLY A 59 -10.09 -11.89 1.40
N ASN A 60 -10.31 -13.20 1.55
CA ASN A 60 -9.94 -13.93 2.75
C ASN A 60 -8.92 -15.01 2.38
N HIS A 61 -7.97 -15.26 3.29
CA HIS A 61 -7.03 -16.36 3.15
C HIS A 61 -6.89 -17.13 4.46
N THR A 62 -6.77 -18.45 4.37
CA THR A 62 -6.51 -19.34 5.50
C THR A 62 -5.08 -19.86 5.43
N PHE A 63 -4.25 -19.40 6.33
CA PHE A 63 -2.85 -19.81 6.40
C PHE A 63 -2.67 -21.23 6.95
N PRO A 64 -1.61 -21.94 6.55
CA PRO A 64 -1.40 -23.33 6.96
C PRO A 64 -1.04 -23.51 8.45
N GLY A 65 -0.57 -22.45 9.12
CA GLY A 65 -0.18 -22.53 10.53
C GLY A 65 0.45 -21.26 11.07
N PRO A 66 0.93 -21.31 12.32
CA PRO A 66 1.66 -20.21 12.93
C PRO A 66 2.99 -20.01 12.23
N ALA A 67 3.20 -18.82 11.70
CA ALA A 67 4.45 -18.38 11.08
C ALA A 67 4.42 -16.88 10.83
N LYS A 68 5.50 -16.35 10.31
CA LYS A 68 5.61 -15.02 9.74
C LYS A 68 5.41 -15.10 8.23
N TYR A 69 4.43 -14.38 7.73
CA TYR A 69 4.09 -14.32 6.31
C TYR A 69 4.31 -12.90 5.77
N ILE A 70 4.87 -12.81 4.57
CA ILE A 70 4.99 -11.55 3.83
C ILE A 70 3.95 -11.56 2.73
N ILE A 71 2.87 -10.87 2.96
CA ILE A 71 1.80 -10.70 1.98
C ILE A 71 2.18 -9.55 1.06
N SER A 72 2.08 -9.74 -0.25
CA SER A 72 2.48 -8.72 -1.20
C SER A 72 1.55 -8.59 -2.39
N VAL A 73 1.54 -7.38 -2.93
CA VAL A 73 0.81 -7.00 -4.15
C VAL A 73 1.78 -6.29 -5.08
N GLU A 74 1.78 -6.69 -6.34
CA GLU A 74 2.52 -6.01 -7.39
C GLU A 74 1.56 -5.47 -8.46
N ASP A 75 1.67 -4.17 -8.74
CA ASP A 75 0.93 -3.51 -9.81
C ASP A 75 1.92 -3.10 -10.91
N PRO A 76 1.76 -3.56 -12.16
CA PRO A 76 2.66 -3.21 -13.24
C PRO A 76 2.64 -1.72 -13.59
N ASN A 77 1.60 -1.00 -13.19
CA ASN A 77 1.42 0.40 -13.54
C ASN A 77 1.84 1.35 -12.41
N ARG A 78 2.68 2.30 -12.76
CA ARG A 78 3.06 3.43 -11.91
C ARG A 78 2.90 4.73 -12.70
N ASN A 79 2.62 5.81 -12.02
CA ASN A 79 2.48 7.12 -12.66
C ASN A 79 3.79 7.54 -13.36
N PHE A 80 3.63 8.15 -14.55
CA PHE A 80 4.74 8.80 -15.24
C PHE A 80 5.22 10.02 -14.44
N GLY A 81 6.53 10.26 -14.46
CA GLY A 81 7.12 11.48 -13.93
C GLY A 81 7.30 11.52 -12.41
N VAL A 82 7.33 10.37 -11.73
CA VAL A 82 7.72 10.30 -10.31
C VAL A 82 9.21 10.61 -10.21
N LEU A 83 9.57 11.80 -9.69
CA LEU A 83 10.91 12.37 -9.78
C LEU A 83 12.01 11.55 -9.10
N ASN A 84 11.67 10.88 -8.02
CA ASN A 84 12.62 10.08 -7.24
C ASN A 84 12.69 8.61 -7.66
N ILE A 85 11.98 8.24 -8.74
CA ILE A 85 12.00 6.90 -9.33
C ILE A 85 12.37 7.01 -10.81
N PRO A 86 13.62 6.65 -11.19
CA PRO A 86 14.02 6.70 -12.59
C PRO A 86 13.09 5.86 -13.47
N ASN A 87 12.65 6.45 -14.59
CA ASN A 87 11.77 5.77 -15.55
C ASN A 87 10.51 5.16 -14.91
N SER A 88 9.87 5.90 -14.02
CA SER A 88 8.80 5.41 -13.10
C SER A 88 7.68 4.65 -13.80
N VAL A 89 7.28 5.03 -15.01
CA VAL A 89 6.20 4.38 -15.77
C VAL A 89 6.48 2.91 -16.12
N ASN A 90 7.76 2.52 -16.17
CA ASN A 90 8.19 1.15 -16.45
C ASN A 90 8.63 0.39 -15.18
N VAL A 91 8.39 0.97 -14.02
CA VAL A 91 8.73 0.36 -12.74
C VAL A 91 7.45 -0.03 -12.00
N PRO A 92 7.18 -1.32 -11.80
CA PRO A 92 6.01 -1.78 -11.05
C PRO A 92 5.94 -1.16 -9.65
N MET A 93 4.73 -0.96 -9.17
CA MET A 93 4.49 -0.64 -7.77
C MET A 93 4.43 -1.93 -6.97
N PHE A 94 5.16 -1.99 -5.87
CA PHE A 94 5.16 -3.14 -4.98
C PHE A 94 4.86 -2.68 -3.56
N VAL A 95 3.89 -3.35 -2.93
CA VAL A 95 3.50 -3.10 -1.54
C VAL A 95 3.48 -4.43 -0.81
N GLU A 96 3.99 -4.44 0.41
CA GLU A 96 3.98 -5.63 1.25
C GLU A 96 3.55 -5.30 2.68
N THR A 97 3.02 -6.30 3.36
CA THR A 97 2.77 -6.28 4.79
C THR A 97 3.26 -7.58 5.43
N GLU A 98 3.68 -7.48 6.67
CA GLU A 98 4.09 -8.63 7.47
C GLU A 98 2.96 -9.03 8.40
N LEU A 99 2.56 -10.30 8.35
CA LEU A 99 1.62 -10.91 9.26
C LEU A 99 2.34 -11.95 10.13
N LEU A 100 2.36 -11.74 11.43
CA LEU A 100 2.84 -12.74 12.39
C LEU A 100 1.66 -13.48 13.00
N ILE A 101 1.49 -14.74 12.63
CA ILE A 101 0.51 -15.63 13.26
C ILE A 101 1.20 -16.35 14.41
N ASN A 102 0.85 -15.97 15.63
CA ASN A 102 1.40 -16.57 16.84
C ASN A 102 0.26 -16.85 17.85
N PRO A 103 0.02 -18.12 18.23
CA PRO A 103 -1.08 -18.49 19.13
C PRO A 103 -0.98 -17.88 20.52
N PHE A 104 0.19 -17.43 20.92
CA PHE A 104 0.42 -16.85 22.26
C PHE A 104 0.20 -15.33 22.30
N LEU A 105 0.17 -14.65 21.13
CA LEU A 105 -0.02 -13.20 21.04
C LEU A 105 -1.47 -12.80 20.73
N GLY A 106 -2.31 -13.77 20.33
CA GLY A 106 -3.68 -13.48 19.92
C GLY A 106 -3.77 -13.00 18.45
N TYR A 107 -4.86 -12.31 18.16
CA TYR A 107 -5.04 -11.64 16.86
C TYR A 107 -4.36 -10.27 16.90
N ASN A 108 -3.81 -9.89 15.77
CA ASN A 108 -3.29 -8.56 15.53
C ASN A 108 -3.84 -8.03 14.22
N SER A 109 -4.38 -6.84 14.24
CA SER A 109 -4.86 -6.11 13.06
C SER A 109 -3.75 -5.24 12.49
N SER A 110 -3.82 -4.90 11.23
CA SER A 110 -2.89 -3.93 10.66
C SER A 110 -3.30 -2.50 11.01
N VAL A 111 -2.31 -1.62 11.02
CA VAL A 111 -2.49 -0.17 11.17
C VAL A 111 -3.49 0.36 10.14
N VAL A 112 -4.40 1.22 10.57
CA VAL A 112 -5.37 1.92 9.73
C VAL A 112 -4.90 3.34 9.47
N LEU A 113 -4.88 3.74 8.20
CA LEU A 113 -4.58 5.10 7.76
C LEU A 113 -5.90 5.79 7.41
N LEU A 114 -6.28 6.81 8.18
CA LEU A 114 -7.56 7.53 7.98
C LEU A 114 -7.48 8.59 6.89
N ASN A 115 -6.31 9.18 6.71
CA ASN A 115 -6.10 10.16 5.65
C ASN A 115 -5.57 9.47 4.40
N PRO A 116 -6.24 9.62 3.26
CA PRO A 116 -5.76 9.05 2.00
C PRO A 116 -4.45 9.75 1.57
N PRO A 117 -3.54 9.04 0.89
CA PRO A 117 -2.29 9.61 0.39
C PRO A 117 -2.53 10.46 -0.88
N ILE A 118 -3.45 11.41 -0.79
CA ILE A 118 -3.88 12.28 -1.89
C ILE A 118 -3.69 13.72 -1.45
N ASP A 119 -2.49 14.24 -1.67
CA ASP A 119 -2.13 15.58 -1.24
C ASP A 119 -1.62 16.42 -2.41
N GLN A 120 -1.77 17.72 -2.30
CA GLN A 120 -1.24 18.69 -3.23
C GLN A 120 -0.32 19.64 -2.49
N GLY A 121 0.95 19.62 -2.84
CA GLY A 121 1.97 20.53 -2.33
C GLY A 121 2.20 21.72 -3.25
N CYS A 122 2.69 22.84 -2.69
CA CYS A 122 3.15 23.99 -3.45
C CYS A 122 4.68 24.05 -3.46
N THR A 123 5.25 24.39 -4.61
CA THR A 123 6.72 24.59 -4.73
C THR A 123 7.20 25.67 -3.76
N GLY A 124 8.27 25.41 -3.03
CA GLY A 124 8.86 26.34 -2.07
C GLY A 124 8.05 26.56 -0.78
N LYS A 125 7.09 25.70 -0.50
CA LYS A 125 6.35 25.69 0.76
C LYS A 125 6.58 24.37 1.48
N MET A 126 6.59 24.42 2.81
CA MET A 126 6.63 23.21 3.63
C MET A 126 5.39 22.37 3.34
N PHE A 127 5.59 21.09 3.11
CA PHE A 127 4.53 20.11 2.88
C PHE A 127 4.49 19.15 4.06
N ILE A 128 3.32 18.97 4.64
CA ILE A 128 3.11 18.06 5.77
C ILE A 128 2.00 17.11 5.37
N HIS A 129 2.29 15.81 5.37
CA HIS A 129 1.30 14.76 5.27
C HIS A 129 1.20 14.03 6.60
N ASN A 130 0.00 13.98 7.17
CA ASN A 130 -0.30 13.17 8.33
C ASN A 130 -1.25 12.05 7.91
N PRO A 131 -0.82 10.78 7.89
CA PRO A 131 -1.68 9.65 7.50
C PRO A 131 -2.81 9.40 8.51
N ALA A 132 -2.81 10.05 9.68
CA ALA A 132 -3.72 9.80 10.78
C ALA A 132 -3.81 8.29 11.08
N ALA A 133 -2.65 7.69 11.27
CA ALA A 133 -2.55 6.27 11.53
C ALA A 133 -2.97 5.93 12.95
N TYR A 134 -3.72 4.86 13.11
CA TYR A 134 -3.99 4.27 14.41
C TYR A 134 -3.98 2.74 14.32
N ASP A 135 -3.71 2.10 15.43
CA ASP A 135 -3.77 0.66 15.56
C ASP A 135 -5.06 0.25 16.27
N PRO A 136 -5.92 -0.62 15.67
CA PRO A 136 -7.17 -1.03 16.29
C PRO A 136 -7.00 -1.82 17.59
N ASP A 137 -5.86 -2.48 17.77
CA ASP A 137 -5.54 -3.28 18.94
C ASP A 137 -4.82 -2.47 20.02
N GLY A 138 -4.48 -1.20 19.71
CA GLY A 138 -3.84 -0.27 20.62
C GLY A 138 -2.31 -0.40 20.69
N ASP A 139 -1.71 -1.00 19.66
CA ASP A 139 -0.27 -1.15 19.58
C ASP A 139 0.44 0.17 19.25
N SER A 140 1.68 0.29 19.70
CA SER A 140 2.50 1.47 19.45
C SER A 140 2.93 1.55 17.99
N LEU A 141 2.81 2.74 17.41
CA LEU A 141 3.18 3.00 16.01
C LEU A 141 4.59 3.59 15.90
N SER A 142 5.29 3.21 14.84
CA SER A 142 6.55 3.83 14.45
C SER A 142 6.62 4.00 12.94
N TYR A 143 7.35 5.01 12.47
CA TYR A 143 7.48 5.33 11.05
C TYR A 143 8.95 5.36 10.64
N ARG A 144 9.21 4.94 9.43
CA ARG A 144 10.54 5.08 8.81
C ARG A 144 10.43 5.23 7.30
N LEU A 145 11.35 5.97 6.71
CA LEU A 145 11.52 5.97 5.27
C LEU A 145 12.34 4.75 4.85
N VAL A 146 11.87 4.10 3.80
CA VAL A 146 12.55 2.95 3.19
C VAL A 146 12.70 3.17 1.69
N ILE A 147 13.63 2.46 1.06
CA ILE A 147 13.76 2.46 -0.39
C ILE A 147 12.49 1.83 -0.98
N CYS A 148 11.88 2.50 -1.97
CA CYS A 148 10.74 1.94 -2.67
C CYS A 148 11.11 0.64 -3.37
N LYS A 149 10.18 -0.31 -3.33
CA LYS A 149 10.28 -1.58 -4.02
C LYS A 149 9.58 -1.52 -5.38
N GLY A 150 10.10 -2.29 -6.31
CA GLY A 150 9.58 -2.50 -7.65
C GLY A 150 9.38 -3.98 -7.94
N ALA A 151 9.59 -4.39 -9.16
CA ALA A 151 9.39 -5.76 -9.63
C ALA A 151 9.96 -6.80 -8.67
N GLY A 152 9.15 -7.81 -8.32
CA GLY A 152 9.53 -8.91 -7.44
C GLY A 152 9.91 -8.50 -6.01
N GLY A 153 9.53 -7.31 -5.57
CA GLY A 153 9.87 -6.81 -4.23
C GLY A 153 11.32 -6.35 -4.06
N TYR A 154 12.07 -6.19 -5.14
CA TYR A 154 13.43 -5.67 -5.09
C TYR A 154 13.46 -4.15 -4.99
N ASN A 155 14.48 -3.63 -4.33
CA ASN A 155 14.72 -2.19 -4.27
C ASN A 155 14.87 -1.60 -5.68
N ILE A 156 14.25 -0.46 -5.93
CA ILE A 156 14.31 0.21 -7.23
C ILE A 156 15.72 0.79 -7.43
N PRO A 157 16.46 0.37 -8.48
CA PRO A 157 17.77 0.93 -8.79
C PRO A 157 17.68 2.44 -9.06
N GLY A 158 18.57 3.20 -8.45
CA GLY A 158 18.61 4.66 -8.64
C GLY A 158 17.49 5.43 -7.93
N TYR A 159 16.71 4.76 -7.05
CA TYR A 159 15.79 5.47 -6.17
C TYR A 159 16.54 6.46 -5.29
N VAL A 160 16.02 7.66 -5.21
CA VAL A 160 16.56 8.73 -4.36
C VAL A 160 15.51 9.10 -3.32
N PHE A 161 15.89 9.10 -2.04
CA PHE A 161 14.99 9.62 -1.01
C PHE A 161 14.62 11.07 -1.32
N PRO A 162 13.38 11.51 -1.00
CA PRO A 162 13.04 12.92 -1.04
C PRO A 162 14.13 13.72 -0.31
N LEU A 163 14.61 14.81 -0.91
CA LEU A 163 15.64 15.65 -0.30
C LEU A 163 15.07 16.20 1.00
N THR A 164 15.63 15.72 2.09
CA THR A 164 15.25 16.14 3.45
C THR A 164 16.08 17.37 3.84
N THR A 165 15.92 18.46 3.14
CA THR A 165 16.17 19.76 3.77
C THR A 165 15.03 20.10 4.75
N ASP A 166 14.02 19.25 4.78
CA ASP A 166 12.77 19.49 5.47
C ASP A 166 12.59 18.41 6.54
N TYR A 167 12.39 18.85 7.74
CA TYR A 167 12.24 18.05 8.96
C TYR A 167 11.10 17.05 8.84
N PHE A 168 11.36 15.78 9.10
CA PHE A 168 10.32 14.83 9.46
C PHE A 168 10.02 15.04 10.95
N LEU A 169 8.91 15.71 11.24
CA LEU A 169 8.32 15.65 12.57
C LEU A 169 7.52 14.35 12.65
N ILE A 170 8.02 13.42 13.44
CA ILE A 170 7.27 12.23 13.87
C ILE A 170 6.86 12.55 15.30
N ASP A 171 5.60 12.94 15.50
CA ASP A 171 4.98 13.03 16.81
C ASP A 171 4.37 11.66 17.18
#